data_c7e0c8eb0dde141d5a3ccc3ea4c12570
#
_entry.id   c7e0c8eb0dde141d5a3ccc3ea4c12570
#
_cell.length_a   1.000
_cell.length_b   1.000
_cell.length_c   1.000
_cell.angle_alpha   90.00
_cell.angle_beta   90.00
_cell.angle_gamma   90.00
#
_symmetry.space_group_name_H-M   'P 1'
#
loop_
_entity.id
_entity.type
_entity.pdbx_description
1 polymer ?
#
loop_
_entity_poly.entity_id
_entity_poly.type
_entity_poly.pdbx_seq_one_letter_code
_entity_poly.pdbx_strand_id
1 'polypeptide(L)'
;GGKGGKGGGKGGGRGPKVLGTDGSYSAGILLKVNLKLGGANGVSKAMNQSNSVVSAKPTMVVGLDVNHAGRGSTADSHPAICYSLDCLCSKWATEVTSQKAKEELVPAEWLKARMVHAAQEFHKRNNCPVQRLFFYRDGLAHNMFSAAVVQEVAAIKSAMEQLGDRPRRASIQARALPAHCPLSRIGICPELVYIVVQKRTRARFCMRTSDGRGYEKPPYGLVVDREVTDATHHTAAGDFYLSPHFALKGTPRPAHYHVIVDEANLTADQVHDFTFELCHVYQRATKVVSCPAPVYYAHLAAFQAQYNSTNWRDESAAWETGSAASGGSSGSSATVLLPMHKDHDGKLWQV
;
A
#
# COMPACT_ATOMS: atom_id res chain seq x y z
N GLY A 1 8.12 10.84 -70.72
CA GLY A 1 8.15 9.48 -70.24
C GLY A 1 7.48 9.39 -68.84
N GLY A 2 6.27 8.87 -68.79
CA GLY A 2 5.52 8.76 -67.55
C GLY A 2 5.97 7.60 -66.70
N LYS A 3 5.88 7.73 -65.40
CA LYS A 3 5.87 6.60 -64.46
C LYS A 3 4.74 6.74 -63.48
N GLY A 4 3.80 5.82 -63.59
CA GLY A 4 2.66 5.68 -62.74
C GLY A 4 3.03 5.28 -61.33
N GLY A 5 2.47 5.97 -60.33
CA GLY A 5 2.50 5.61 -58.92
C GLY A 5 1.39 4.61 -58.61
N LYS A 6 1.73 3.47 -58.11
CA LYS A 6 0.78 2.54 -57.46
C LYS A 6 0.73 2.81 -55.96
N GLY A 7 -0.31 3.51 -55.55
CA GLY A 7 -0.71 3.61 -54.14
C GLY A 7 -1.53 2.39 -53.75
N GLY A 8 -0.91 1.44 -53.02
CA GLY A 8 -1.61 0.32 -52.40
C GLY A 8 -1.85 0.58 -50.92
N GLY A 9 -2.92 1.26 -50.56
CA GLY A 9 -3.38 1.38 -49.20
C GLY A 9 -3.98 0.05 -48.71
N LYS A 10 -3.25 -0.74 -47.96
CA LYS A 10 -3.82 -1.85 -47.17
C LYS A 10 -4.45 -1.29 -45.90
N GLY A 11 -5.68 -0.88 -45.99
CA GLY A 11 -6.54 -0.69 -44.84
C GLY A 11 -6.87 -2.04 -44.20
N GLY A 12 -6.01 -2.55 -43.35
CA GLY A 12 -6.31 -3.69 -42.49
C GLY A 12 -7.28 -3.25 -41.40
N GLY A 13 -8.56 -3.43 -41.64
CA GLY A 13 -9.58 -3.31 -40.59
C GLY A 13 -9.22 -4.29 -39.46
N ARG A 14 -8.84 -3.77 -38.30
CA ARG A 14 -8.79 -4.57 -37.10
C ARG A 14 -10.22 -4.93 -36.75
N GLY A 15 -10.61 -6.17 -37.01
CA GLY A 15 -11.84 -6.75 -36.49
C GLY A 15 -11.90 -6.62 -34.96
N PRO A 16 -13.09 -6.69 -34.36
CA PRO A 16 -13.22 -6.59 -32.92
C PRO A 16 -12.32 -7.62 -32.27
N LYS A 17 -11.42 -7.18 -31.38
CA LYS A 17 -10.60 -8.10 -30.59
C LYS A 17 -11.55 -8.97 -29.81
N VAL A 18 -11.62 -10.25 -30.10
CA VAL A 18 -12.32 -11.24 -29.26
C VAL A 18 -11.67 -11.20 -27.89
N LEU A 19 -12.38 -10.67 -26.92
CA LEU A 19 -11.97 -10.66 -25.53
C LEU A 19 -11.85 -12.12 -25.08
N GLY A 20 -10.64 -12.58 -24.76
CA GLY A 20 -10.53 -13.63 -23.79
C GLY A 20 -10.03 -15.00 -24.21
N THR A 21 -9.19 -15.14 -25.26
CA THR A 21 -8.49 -16.42 -25.51
C THR A 21 -7.03 -16.45 -25.04
N ASP A 22 -6.51 -15.34 -24.51
CA ASP A 22 -5.16 -15.31 -23.96
C ASP A 22 -5.15 -15.86 -22.53
N GLY A 23 -4.46 -16.98 -22.31
CA GLY A 23 -4.30 -17.61 -21.00
C GLY A 23 -3.75 -16.64 -19.91
N SER A 24 -2.96 -15.64 -20.32
CA SER A 24 -2.44 -14.61 -19.40
C SER A 24 -3.55 -13.70 -18.85
N TYR A 25 -4.53 -13.36 -19.67
CA TYR A 25 -5.69 -12.57 -19.24
C TYR A 25 -6.57 -13.34 -18.24
N SER A 26 -6.88 -14.59 -18.55
CA SER A 26 -7.66 -15.46 -17.67
C SER A 26 -6.94 -15.70 -16.34
N ALA A 27 -5.64 -15.95 -16.35
CA ALA A 27 -4.83 -16.06 -15.16
C ALA A 27 -4.88 -14.78 -14.30
N GLY A 28 -4.77 -13.61 -14.92
CA GLY A 28 -4.89 -12.31 -14.23
C GLY A 28 -6.25 -12.09 -13.57
N ILE A 29 -7.35 -12.59 -14.16
CA ILE A 29 -8.68 -12.56 -13.54
C ILE A 29 -8.73 -13.50 -12.35
N LEU A 30 -8.26 -14.75 -12.50
CA LEU A 30 -8.28 -15.75 -11.43
C LEU A 30 -7.50 -15.31 -10.19
N LEU A 31 -6.35 -14.65 -10.36
CA LEU A 31 -5.61 -14.04 -9.25
C LEU A 31 -6.47 -13.07 -8.44
N LYS A 32 -7.21 -12.19 -9.13
CA LYS A 32 -8.10 -11.20 -8.48
C LYS A 32 -9.31 -11.86 -7.82
N VAL A 33 -9.91 -12.86 -8.45
CA VAL A 33 -11.04 -13.62 -7.87
C VAL A 33 -10.60 -14.32 -6.59
N ASN A 34 -9.46 -15.01 -6.61
CA ASN A 34 -8.95 -15.70 -5.42
C ASN A 34 -8.75 -14.73 -4.24
N LEU A 35 -8.20 -13.52 -4.50
CA LEU A 35 -8.04 -12.50 -3.45
C LEU A 35 -9.37 -12.03 -2.86
N LYS A 36 -10.37 -11.77 -3.72
CA LYS A 36 -11.71 -11.33 -3.28
C LYS A 36 -12.41 -12.42 -2.46
N LEU A 37 -12.06 -13.68 -2.69
CA LEU A 37 -12.52 -14.82 -1.88
C LEU A 37 -11.73 -15.02 -0.58
N GLY A 38 -10.69 -14.19 -0.34
CA GLY A 38 -9.84 -14.26 0.88
C GLY A 38 -8.68 -15.25 0.77
N GLY A 39 -8.35 -15.70 -0.45
CA GLY A 39 -7.19 -16.55 -0.72
C GLY A 39 -5.87 -15.77 -0.76
N ALA A 40 -4.77 -16.51 -0.91
CA ALA A 40 -3.43 -15.98 -1.18
C ALA A 40 -2.88 -16.65 -2.44
N ASN A 41 -2.20 -15.89 -3.30
CA ASN A 41 -1.66 -16.38 -4.56
C ASN A 41 -0.18 -16.76 -4.47
N GLY A 42 0.51 -16.30 -3.44
CA GLY A 42 1.92 -16.60 -3.23
C GLY A 42 2.48 -15.96 -1.96
N VAL A 43 3.66 -16.40 -1.57
CA VAL A 43 4.46 -15.85 -0.48
C VAL A 43 5.88 -15.64 -0.96
N SER A 44 6.60 -14.68 -0.38
CA SER A 44 8.02 -14.53 -0.64
C SER A 44 8.81 -15.64 0.04
N LYS A 45 9.72 -16.25 -0.70
CA LYS A 45 10.65 -17.25 -0.14
C LYS A 45 11.61 -16.61 0.87
N ALA A 46 12.05 -15.38 0.61
CA ALA A 46 12.96 -14.66 1.51
C ALA A 46 12.28 -14.32 2.84
N MET A 47 11.02 -13.90 2.83
CA MET A 47 10.26 -13.66 4.06
C MET A 47 10.08 -14.93 4.91
N ASN A 48 10.07 -16.10 4.31
CA ASN A 48 9.91 -17.37 5.00
C ASN A 48 11.25 -17.96 5.52
N GLN A 49 12.38 -17.27 5.32
CA GLN A 49 13.67 -17.69 5.86
C GLN A 49 13.81 -17.32 7.33
N SER A 50 14.54 -18.14 8.09
CA SER A 50 14.72 -17.98 9.54
C SER A 50 15.41 -16.66 9.94
N ASN A 51 16.19 -16.07 9.06
CA ASN A 51 16.89 -14.79 9.26
C ASN A 51 16.12 -13.57 8.75
N SER A 52 14.90 -13.74 8.24
CA SER A 52 14.10 -12.61 7.74
C SER A 52 13.60 -11.74 8.91
N VAL A 53 13.32 -10.47 8.60
CA VAL A 53 12.78 -9.49 9.56
C VAL A 53 11.47 -9.99 10.18
N VAL A 54 10.62 -10.65 9.39
CA VAL A 54 9.31 -11.15 9.84
C VAL A 54 9.40 -12.46 10.64
N SER A 55 10.45 -13.23 10.44
CA SER A 55 10.69 -14.47 11.21
C SER A 55 11.29 -14.20 12.59
N ALA A 56 12.01 -13.09 12.74
CA ALA A 56 12.62 -12.70 14.01
C ALA A 56 11.59 -12.30 15.07
N LYS A 57 10.52 -11.62 14.66
CA LYS A 57 9.42 -11.16 15.54
C LYS A 57 8.10 -11.14 14.76
N PRO A 58 6.94 -11.43 15.42
CA PRO A 58 5.62 -11.22 14.81
C PRO A 58 5.46 -9.79 14.28
N THR A 59 5.51 -9.66 12.97
CA THR A 59 5.56 -8.37 12.29
C THR A 59 4.27 -8.13 11.52
N MET A 60 3.61 -7.01 11.80
CA MET A 60 2.48 -6.51 11.01
C MET A 60 2.97 -5.39 10.09
N VAL A 61 2.48 -5.39 8.87
CA VAL A 61 2.80 -4.36 7.86
C VAL A 61 1.55 -3.59 7.50
N VAL A 62 1.66 -2.26 7.48
CA VAL A 62 0.56 -1.36 7.14
C VAL A 62 0.98 -0.42 6.03
N GLY A 63 0.10 -0.16 5.08
CA GLY A 63 0.22 0.89 4.08
C GLY A 63 -0.93 1.88 4.23
N LEU A 64 -0.63 3.17 4.08
CA LEU A 64 -1.62 4.25 4.10
C LEU A 64 -1.44 5.12 2.86
N ASP A 65 -2.53 5.43 2.18
CA ASP A 65 -2.60 6.41 1.09
C ASP A 65 -3.86 7.25 1.20
N VAL A 66 -3.81 8.48 0.70
CA VAL A 66 -4.95 9.39 0.66
C VAL A 66 -5.24 9.75 -0.80
N ASN A 67 -6.42 9.42 -1.28
CA ASN A 67 -6.86 9.81 -2.60
C ASN A 67 -7.62 11.14 -2.54
N HIS A 68 -7.17 12.09 -3.35
CA HIS A 68 -7.83 13.38 -3.51
C HIS A 68 -8.63 13.41 -4.81
N ALA A 69 -9.76 14.07 -4.79
CA ALA A 69 -10.52 14.36 -5.99
C ALA A 69 -9.70 15.22 -6.97
N GLY A 70 -10.04 15.17 -8.25
CA GLY A 70 -9.32 15.86 -9.32
C GLY A 70 -9.14 17.37 -9.09
N ARG A 71 -8.26 18.00 -9.87
CA ARG A 71 -7.99 19.44 -9.75
C ARG A 71 -9.27 20.26 -9.91
N GLY A 72 -9.48 21.21 -8.99
CA GLY A 72 -10.67 22.06 -8.98
C GLY A 72 -11.87 21.48 -8.25
N SER A 73 -11.87 20.20 -7.90
CA SER A 73 -12.92 19.59 -7.10
C SER A 73 -12.84 20.00 -5.63
N THR A 74 -14.01 20.18 -5.03
CA THR A 74 -14.21 20.38 -3.59
C THR A 74 -14.65 19.11 -2.87
N ALA A 75 -14.74 17.98 -3.59
CA ALA A 75 -15.14 16.70 -3.04
C ALA A 75 -14.13 16.19 -2.02
N ASP A 76 -14.64 15.43 -1.06
CA ASP A 76 -13.86 14.86 0.03
C ASP A 76 -12.66 14.03 -0.45
N SER A 77 -11.65 13.97 0.40
CA SER A 77 -10.50 13.08 0.25
C SER A 77 -10.80 11.75 0.94
N HIS A 78 -10.23 10.68 0.42
CA HIS A 78 -10.48 9.34 0.92
C HIS A 78 -9.17 8.67 1.38
N PRO A 79 -8.87 8.70 2.69
CA PRO A 79 -7.81 7.88 3.26
C PRO A 79 -8.19 6.40 3.26
N ALA A 80 -7.20 5.57 2.98
CA ALA A 80 -7.31 4.13 3.11
C ALA A 80 -6.07 3.53 3.77
N ILE A 81 -6.27 2.57 4.68
CA ILE A 81 -5.21 1.71 5.18
C ILE A 81 -5.35 0.32 4.59
N CYS A 82 -4.21 -0.32 4.38
CA CYS A 82 -4.09 -1.74 4.09
C CYS A 82 -3.15 -2.36 5.11
N TYR A 83 -3.52 -3.47 5.73
CA TYR A 83 -2.69 -4.13 6.74
C TYR A 83 -2.61 -5.63 6.49
N SER A 84 -1.45 -6.21 6.86
CA SER A 84 -1.23 -7.65 6.76
C SER A 84 -2.02 -8.38 7.85
N LEU A 85 -2.64 -9.49 7.47
CA LEU A 85 -3.39 -10.37 8.36
C LEU A 85 -2.53 -11.54 8.88
N ASP A 86 -1.36 -11.75 8.28
CA ASP A 86 -0.42 -12.81 8.62
C ASP A 86 1.02 -12.31 8.60
N CYS A 87 1.89 -13.02 9.29
CA CYS A 87 3.31 -12.66 9.41
C CYS A 87 4.08 -12.75 8.07
N LEU A 88 3.61 -13.55 7.11
CA LEU A 88 4.22 -13.70 5.79
C LEU A 88 3.73 -12.69 4.76
N CYS A 89 2.89 -11.74 5.17
CA CYS A 89 2.34 -10.71 4.31
C CYS A 89 1.62 -11.28 3.07
N SER A 90 0.98 -12.44 3.21
CA SER A 90 0.28 -13.13 2.14
C SER A 90 -1.20 -12.77 2.05
N LYS A 91 -1.79 -12.35 3.17
CA LYS A 91 -3.20 -11.94 3.29
C LYS A 91 -3.29 -10.52 3.82
N TRP A 92 -4.20 -9.77 3.26
CA TRP A 92 -4.35 -8.34 3.51
C TRP A 92 -5.81 -7.97 3.74
N ALA A 93 -6.04 -6.93 4.50
CA ALA A 93 -7.33 -6.27 4.63
C ALA A 93 -7.17 -4.78 4.39
N THR A 94 -8.26 -4.12 3.96
CA THR A 94 -8.30 -2.69 3.69
C THR A 94 -9.47 -2.03 4.39
N GLU A 95 -9.24 -0.83 4.92
CA GLU A 95 -10.30 0.02 5.47
C GLU A 95 -10.15 1.44 4.95
N VAL A 96 -11.29 2.10 4.73
CA VAL A 96 -11.35 3.42 4.12
C VAL A 96 -12.22 4.36 4.95
N THR A 97 -12.01 5.67 4.78
CA THR A 97 -12.89 6.70 5.32
C THR A 97 -12.96 7.90 4.39
N SER A 98 -13.76 8.89 4.74
CA SER A 98 -13.78 10.21 4.11
C SER A 98 -13.24 11.25 5.07
N GLN A 99 -12.54 12.24 4.53
CA GLN A 99 -12.08 13.42 5.24
C GLN A 99 -12.21 14.65 4.35
N LYS A 100 -12.06 15.81 4.94
CA LYS A 100 -12.18 17.10 4.24
C LYS A 100 -11.26 17.15 3.01
N ALA A 101 -11.77 17.77 1.96
CA ALA A 101 -11.07 17.93 0.69
C ALA A 101 -9.65 18.51 0.88
N LYS A 102 -8.67 17.93 0.20
CA LYS A 102 -7.25 18.34 0.19
C LYS A 102 -6.51 18.22 1.53
N GLU A 103 -7.10 17.66 2.55
CA GLU A 103 -6.37 17.29 3.75
C GLU A 103 -5.55 16.03 3.48
N GLU A 104 -4.24 16.10 3.75
CA GLU A 104 -3.31 14.98 3.52
C GLU A 104 -3.12 14.15 4.79
N LEU A 105 -3.05 14.81 5.96
CA LEU A 105 -2.92 14.11 7.23
C LEU A 105 -4.25 13.45 7.61
N VAL A 106 -4.16 12.23 8.11
CA VAL A 106 -5.33 11.42 8.45
C VAL A 106 -5.81 11.77 9.86
N PRO A 107 -7.14 11.82 10.13
CA PRO A 107 -7.66 12.05 11.47
C PRO A 107 -7.11 11.07 12.50
N ALA A 108 -6.49 11.59 13.57
CA ALA A 108 -5.79 10.79 14.58
C ALA A 108 -6.68 9.72 15.23
N GLU A 109 -7.93 10.08 15.58
CA GLU A 109 -8.87 9.16 16.22
C GLU A 109 -9.29 8.01 15.28
N TRP A 110 -9.50 8.31 13.99
CA TRP A 110 -9.79 7.26 13.03
C TRP A 110 -8.58 6.32 12.88
N LEU A 111 -7.38 6.86 12.67
CA LEU A 111 -6.17 6.07 12.53
C LEU A 111 -5.93 5.19 13.76
N LYS A 112 -6.07 5.77 14.97
CA LYS A 112 -5.98 5.03 16.23
C LYS A 112 -6.96 3.86 16.28
N ALA A 113 -8.24 4.10 15.98
CA ALA A 113 -9.27 3.07 15.99
C ALA A 113 -8.96 1.94 14.99
N ARG A 114 -8.51 2.30 13.78
CA ARG A 114 -8.15 1.31 12.73
C ARG A 114 -6.90 0.51 13.10
N MET A 115 -5.91 1.14 13.70
CA MET A 115 -4.71 0.43 14.17
C MET A 115 -5.03 -0.56 15.31
N VAL A 116 -5.90 -0.19 16.23
CA VAL A 116 -6.40 -1.13 17.26
C VAL A 116 -7.10 -2.32 16.62
N HIS A 117 -7.99 -2.09 15.66
CA HIS A 117 -8.70 -3.14 14.94
C HIS A 117 -7.74 -4.05 14.16
N ALA A 118 -6.82 -3.47 13.38
CA ALA A 118 -5.83 -4.21 12.61
C ALA A 118 -4.97 -5.14 13.49
N ALA A 119 -4.49 -4.64 14.63
CA ALA A 119 -3.70 -5.44 15.55
C ALA A 119 -4.52 -6.56 16.23
N GLN A 120 -5.81 -6.33 16.49
CA GLN A 120 -6.71 -7.37 17.01
C GLN A 120 -6.96 -8.47 15.97
N GLU A 121 -7.21 -8.11 14.70
CA GLU A 121 -7.37 -9.08 13.62
C GLU A 121 -6.09 -9.88 13.35
N PHE A 122 -4.92 -9.20 13.40
CA PHE A 122 -3.63 -9.88 13.33
C PHE A 122 -3.46 -10.89 14.47
N HIS A 123 -3.71 -10.47 15.72
CA HIS A 123 -3.63 -11.35 16.89
C HIS A 123 -4.57 -12.56 16.78
N LYS A 124 -5.80 -12.33 16.39
CA LYS A 124 -6.82 -13.39 16.23
C LYS A 124 -6.40 -14.46 15.23
N ARG A 125 -5.70 -14.08 14.16
CA ARG A 125 -5.30 -15.00 13.09
C ARG A 125 -3.97 -15.71 13.37
N ASN A 126 -3.06 -15.06 14.06
CA ASN A 126 -1.71 -15.58 14.30
C ASN A 126 -1.51 -16.14 15.73
N ASN A 127 -2.49 -16.02 16.62
CA ASN A 127 -2.41 -16.36 18.04
C ASN A 127 -1.22 -15.72 18.78
N CYS A 128 -0.70 -14.62 18.26
CA CYS A 128 0.40 -13.86 18.88
C CYS A 128 0.18 -12.36 18.69
N PRO A 129 0.59 -11.51 19.65
CA PRO A 129 0.49 -10.06 19.50
C PRO A 129 1.50 -9.55 18.46
N VAL A 130 1.20 -8.38 17.90
CA VAL A 130 2.16 -7.64 17.08
C VAL A 130 3.32 -7.23 17.95
N GLN A 131 4.55 -7.54 17.55
CA GLN A 131 5.79 -7.14 18.24
C GLN A 131 6.60 -6.12 17.43
N ARG A 132 6.38 -6.07 16.12
CA ARG A 132 6.97 -5.07 15.21
C ARG A 132 5.93 -4.60 14.23
N LEU A 133 5.92 -3.29 13.97
CA LEU A 133 4.99 -2.64 13.05
C LEU A 133 5.79 -1.85 12.01
N PHE A 134 5.72 -2.28 10.76
CA PHE A 134 6.14 -1.46 9.63
C PHE A 134 4.95 -0.67 9.09
N PHE A 135 5.10 0.64 9.05
CA PHE A 135 4.08 1.54 8.56
C PHE A 135 4.61 2.35 7.36
N TYR A 136 4.04 2.10 6.18
CA TYR A 136 4.40 2.77 4.94
C TYR A 136 3.34 3.83 4.61
N ARG A 137 3.73 5.10 4.61
CA ARG A 137 2.88 6.25 4.35
C ARG A 137 3.18 6.86 2.98
N ASP A 138 2.25 6.72 2.03
CA ASP A 138 2.42 7.32 0.70
C ASP A 138 1.90 8.75 0.64
N GLY A 139 2.54 9.57 -0.18
CA GLY A 139 2.04 10.87 -0.62
C GLY A 139 2.48 12.08 0.20
N LEU A 140 3.09 11.92 1.38
CA LEU A 140 3.53 13.06 2.19
C LEU A 140 4.62 13.88 1.51
N ALA A 141 4.46 15.20 1.49
CA ALA A 141 5.51 16.12 1.12
C ALA A 141 6.53 16.28 2.27
N HIS A 142 7.78 16.57 1.96
CA HIS A 142 8.88 16.65 2.93
C HIS A 142 8.58 17.60 4.10
N ASN A 143 7.97 18.75 3.82
CA ASN A 143 7.57 19.73 4.83
C ASN A 143 6.46 19.26 5.78
N MET A 144 5.83 18.12 5.50
CA MET A 144 4.75 17.53 6.32
C MET A 144 5.26 16.43 7.27
N PHE A 145 6.52 16.01 7.18
CA PHE A 145 7.03 14.90 7.98
C PHE A 145 6.91 15.15 9.49
N SER A 146 7.27 16.35 9.96
CA SER A 146 7.15 16.70 11.38
C SER A 146 5.69 16.68 11.85
N ALA A 147 4.76 17.17 11.04
CA ALA A 147 3.33 17.13 11.36
C ALA A 147 2.79 15.69 11.39
N ALA A 148 3.25 14.83 10.49
CA ALA A 148 2.88 13.41 10.48
C ALA A 148 3.40 12.68 11.73
N VAL A 149 4.62 12.99 12.19
CA VAL A 149 5.14 12.43 13.45
C VAL A 149 4.28 12.84 14.64
N VAL A 150 3.90 14.11 14.73
CA VAL A 150 3.08 14.62 15.83
C VAL A 150 1.67 14.05 15.83
N GLN A 151 1.09 13.83 14.66
CA GLN A 151 -0.32 13.41 14.53
C GLN A 151 -0.46 11.91 14.28
N GLU A 152 0.12 11.38 13.20
CA GLU A 152 -0.10 9.99 12.79
C GLU A 152 0.72 9.02 13.65
N VAL A 153 2.01 9.28 13.87
CA VAL A 153 2.85 8.42 14.71
C VAL A 153 2.36 8.40 16.15
N ALA A 154 1.95 9.55 16.70
CA ALA A 154 1.37 9.60 18.05
C ALA A 154 0.07 8.79 18.16
N ALA A 155 -0.80 8.86 17.14
CA ALA A 155 -2.03 8.07 17.09
C ALA A 155 -1.75 6.56 17.04
N ILE A 156 -0.77 6.15 16.23
CA ILE A 156 -0.32 4.74 16.12
C ILE A 156 0.21 4.25 17.47
N LYS A 157 1.10 5.01 18.11
CA LYS A 157 1.64 4.65 19.44
C LYS A 157 0.55 4.53 20.48
N SER A 158 -0.36 5.51 20.55
CA SER A 158 -1.50 5.46 21.46
C SER A 158 -2.42 4.25 21.23
N ALA A 159 -2.58 3.82 19.96
CA ALA A 159 -3.32 2.60 19.65
C ALA A 159 -2.62 1.35 20.20
N MET A 160 -1.30 1.27 20.07
CA MET A 160 -0.52 0.12 20.52
C MET A 160 -0.45 0.04 22.05
N GLU A 161 -0.30 1.19 22.74
CA GLU A 161 -0.38 1.30 24.20
C GLU A 161 -1.72 0.80 24.74
N GLN A 162 -2.84 1.22 24.12
CA GLN A 162 -4.19 0.78 24.48
C GLN A 162 -4.36 -0.74 24.41
N LEU A 163 -3.61 -1.43 23.55
CA LEU A 163 -3.63 -2.88 23.44
C LEU A 163 -2.78 -3.56 24.52
N GLY A 164 -1.69 -2.91 24.94
CA GLY A 164 -0.82 -3.39 26.02
C GLY A 164 -1.47 -3.35 27.41
N ASP A 165 -2.35 -2.36 27.63
CA ASP A 165 -3.00 -2.13 28.93
C ASP A 165 -4.25 -3.00 29.19
N ARG A 166 -4.67 -3.83 28.24
CA ARG A 166 -5.87 -4.66 28.45
C ARG A 166 -5.57 -5.81 29.40
N PRO A 167 -6.24 -5.88 30.59
CA PRO A 167 -6.15 -7.04 31.45
C PRO A 167 -6.69 -8.26 30.71
N ARG A 168 -5.97 -9.39 30.80
CA ARG A 168 -6.45 -10.68 30.27
C ARG A 168 -7.82 -10.96 30.86
N ARG A 169 -8.88 -10.91 30.08
CA ARG A 169 -10.10 -11.67 30.42
C ARG A 169 -9.69 -13.14 30.42
N ALA A 170 -9.63 -13.71 31.61
CA ALA A 170 -9.40 -15.11 31.87
C ALA A 170 -10.57 -15.90 31.27
N SER A 171 -10.48 -16.31 30.03
CA SER A 171 -11.35 -17.34 29.45
C SER A 171 -10.82 -17.78 28.08
N ILE A 172 -9.70 -18.45 28.06
CA ILE A 172 -9.38 -19.50 27.08
C ILE A 172 -8.42 -20.44 27.81
N GLN A 173 -8.83 -21.69 27.92
CA GLN A 173 -8.05 -22.77 28.49
C GLN A 173 -6.64 -22.75 27.89
N ALA A 174 -5.64 -22.63 28.76
CA ALA A 174 -4.23 -22.73 28.43
C ALA A 174 -3.94 -24.15 27.90
N ARG A 175 -4.21 -24.40 26.63
CA ARG A 175 -3.62 -25.53 25.94
C ARG A 175 -2.17 -25.15 25.63
N ALA A 176 -1.27 -26.01 26.08
CA ALA A 176 0.18 -25.86 26.06
C ALA A 176 0.71 -25.14 24.79
N LEU A 177 1.15 -23.90 24.98
CA LEU A 177 1.93 -23.17 23.99
C LEU A 177 3.38 -23.69 24.04
N PRO A 178 4.08 -23.75 22.90
CA PRO A 178 5.50 -24.10 22.89
C PRO A 178 6.31 -23.20 23.83
N ALA A 179 7.27 -23.76 24.54
CA ALA A 179 8.01 -23.13 25.63
C ALA A 179 8.83 -21.87 25.26
N HIS A 180 8.85 -21.42 24.05
CA HIS A 180 9.57 -20.22 23.60
C HIS A 180 8.67 -19.05 23.19
N CYS A 181 7.36 -19.10 23.44
CA CYS A 181 6.53 -17.91 23.28
C CYS A 181 6.56 -17.15 24.63
N PRO A 182 7.24 -16.00 24.75
CA PRO A 182 7.30 -15.25 26.01
C PRO A 182 5.97 -14.50 26.25
N LEU A 183 4.89 -15.24 26.44
CA LEU A 183 3.56 -14.72 26.81
C LEU A 183 3.47 -14.21 28.25
N SER A 184 4.59 -14.12 28.97
CA SER A 184 4.62 -13.72 30.38
C SER A 184 4.83 -12.21 30.59
N ARG A 185 5.03 -11.39 29.55
CA ARG A 185 5.14 -9.94 29.68
C ARG A 185 4.05 -9.24 28.86
N ILE A 186 2.94 -8.96 29.52
CA ILE A 186 1.93 -8.00 29.14
C ILE A 186 2.59 -6.61 29.18
N GLY A 187 2.47 -5.83 28.11
CA GLY A 187 3.03 -4.47 28.05
C GLY A 187 4.09 -4.26 26.97
N ILE A 188 4.22 -5.12 25.96
CA ILE A 188 5.13 -4.88 24.83
C ILE A 188 4.42 -3.98 23.83
N CYS A 189 4.77 -2.70 23.85
CA CYS A 189 4.48 -1.81 22.72
C CYS A 189 5.28 -2.32 21.52
N PRO A 190 4.66 -2.54 20.34
CA PRO A 190 5.39 -2.96 19.15
C PRO A 190 6.46 -1.94 18.77
N GLU A 191 7.61 -2.43 18.31
CA GLU A 191 8.64 -1.57 17.70
C GLU A 191 8.11 -0.98 16.41
N LEU A 192 7.96 0.34 16.34
CA LEU A 192 7.46 1.04 15.17
C LEU A 192 8.60 1.39 14.20
N VAL A 193 8.43 1.03 12.94
CA VAL A 193 9.23 1.52 11.82
C VAL A 193 8.28 2.29 10.89
N TYR A 194 8.39 3.63 10.87
CA TYR A 194 7.53 4.50 10.07
C TYR A 194 8.29 5.05 8.89
N ILE A 195 7.84 4.73 7.69
CA ILE A 195 8.51 5.02 6.42
C ILE A 195 7.56 5.80 5.52
N VAL A 196 7.99 6.99 5.09
CA VAL A 196 7.27 7.75 4.07
C VAL A 196 7.71 7.28 2.69
N VAL A 197 6.75 7.06 1.80
CA VAL A 197 6.96 6.59 0.43
C VAL A 197 6.58 7.68 -0.56
N GLN A 198 7.50 8.05 -1.44
CA GLN A 198 7.25 8.98 -2.54
C GLN A 198 7.39 8.23 -3.87
N LYS A 199 6.28 7.72 -4.39
CA LYS A 199 6.27 6.92 -5.63
C LYS A 199 6.40 7.74 -6.92
N ARG A 200 6.22 9.05 -6.86
CA ARG A 200 6.26 9.95 -8.03
C ARG A 200 7.53 10.79 -8.08
N THR A 201 8.70 10.14 -7.98
CA THR A 201 9.99 10.83 -8.05
C THR A 201 10.33 11.28 -9.47
N ARG A 202 11.18 12.31 -9.58
CA ARG A 202 11.79 12.74 -10.84
C ARG A 202 13.14 12.07 -11.10
N ALA A 203 13.73 11.43 -10.09
CA ALA A 203 15.00 10.72 -10.21
C ALA A 203 14.93 9.61 -11.28
N ARG A 204 16.01 9.45 -12.02
CA ARG A 204 16.23 8.36 -12.97
C ARG A 204 17.68 7.94 -12.83
N PHE A 205 17.86 6.64 -12.64
CA PHE A 205 19.18 6.04 -12.56
C PHE A 205 19.47 5.27 -13.84
N CYS A 206 20.69 5.29 -14.28
CA CYS A 206 21.20 4.51 -15.40
C CYS A 206 22.61 4.05 -15.08
N MET A 207 23.00 2.93 -15.65
CA MET A 207 24.39 2.44 -15.59
C MET A 207 25.12 2.87 -16.85
N ARG A 208 26.41 3.12 -16.72
CA ARG A 208 27.28 3.32 -17.87
C ARG A 208 27.55 1.96 -18.49
N THR A 209 27.44 1.84 -19.81
CA THR A 209 27.79 0.62 -20.52
C THR A 209 29.26 0.25 -20.32
N SER A 210 29.61 -1.02 -20.39
CA SER A 210 30.96 -1.52 -20.15
C SER A 210 32.00 -0.92 -21.12
N ASP A 211 31.58 -0.57 -22.34
CA ASP A 211 32.41 0.12 -23.34
C ASP A 211 32.55 1.63 -23.09
N GLY A 212 31.85 2.15 -22.07
CA GLY A 212 31.87 3.57 -21.69
C GLY A 212 31.21 4.53 -22.67
N ARG A 213 30.56 4.03 -23.74
CA ARG A 213 30.01 4.84 -24.83
C ARG A 213 28.52 5.17 -24.69
N GLY A 214 27.82 4.51 -23.77
CA GLY A 214 26.38 4.68 -23.61
C GLY A 214 25.90 4.48 -22.19
N TYR A 215 24.58 4.48 -22.06
CA TYR A 215 23.88 4.22 -20.80
C TYR A 215 22.85 3.11 -20.99
N GLU A 216 22.73 2.26 -20.00
CA GLU A 216 21.75 1.19 -19.96
C GLU A 216 20.85 1.29 -18.73
N LYS A 217 19.76 0.53 -18.74
CA LYS A 217 18.83 0.48 -17.62
C LYS A 217 19.53 -0.06 -16.37
N PRO A 218 19.16 0.45 -15.19
CA PRO A 218 19.71 -0.08 -13.94
C PRO A 218 19.24 -1.52 -13.74
N PRO A 219 19.99 -2.30 -12.95
CA PRO A 219 19.61 -3.65 -12.60
C PRO A 219 18.29 -3.65 -11.81
N TYR A 220 17.60 -4.74 -11.88
CA TYR A 220 16.49 -5.07 -11.04
C TYR A 220 16.92 -5.08 -9.56
N GLY A 221 16.11 -4.42 -8.69
CA GLY A 221 16.44 -4.32 -7.27
C GLY A 221 17.49 -3.26 -6.92
N LEU A 222 17.83 -2.33 -7.85
CA LEU A 222 18.76 -1.25 -7.53
C LEU A 222 18.28 -0.45 -6.31
N VAL A 223 19.16 -0.35 -5.32
CA VAL A 223 19.06 0.58 -4.18
C VAL A 223 20.11 1.68 -4.35
N VAL A 224 19.74 2.92 -4.05
CA VAL A 224 20.66 4.06 -3.98
C VAL A 224 20.39 4.78 -2.66
N ASP A 225 21.32 4.70 -1.73
CA ASP A 225 21.23 5.17 -0.36
C ASP A 225 22.34 6.17 0.03
N ARG A 226 23.13 6.64 -0.95
CA ARG A 226 24.24 7.56 -0.77
C ARG A 226 24.30 8.59 -1.88
N GLU A 227 25.04 9.68 -1.65
CA GLU A 227 25.38 10.76 -2.57
C GLU A 227 24.21 11.63 -3.03
N VAL A 228 23.04 11.03 -3.32
CA VAL A 228 21.81 11.72 -3.77
C VAL A 228 20.68 11.64 -2.73
N THR A 229 21.00 11.17 -1.56
CA THR A 229 20.12 11.03 -0.39
C THR A 229 20.56 12.00 0.70
N ASP A 230 19.67 12.28 1.65
CA ASP A 230 19.95 13.20 2.74
C ASP A 230 20.71 12.47 3.85
N ALA A 231 21.97 12.88 4.09
CA ALA A 231 22.83 12.32 5.13
C ALA A 231 22.42 12.72 6.57
N THR A 232 21.46 13.64 6.73
CA THR A 232 21.05 14.18 8.03
C THR A 232 19.94 13.37 8.72
N HIS A 233 19.52 12.26 8.15
CA HIS A 233 18.48 11.44 8.74
C HIS A 233 18.91 10.78 10.06
N HIS A 234 17.98 10.81 11.02
CA HIS A 234 18.20 10.33 12.39
C HIS A 234 18.16 8.81 12.56
N THR A 235 17.92 8.04 11.49
CA THR A 235 17.85 6.58 11.51
C THR A 235 18.99 5.95 10.71
N ALA A 236 19.42 4.75 11.08
CA ALA A 236 20.51 4.05 10.38
C ALA A 236 20.19 3.75 8.90
N ALA A 237 18.90 3.57 8.57
CA ALA A 237 18.45 3.33 7.20
C ALA A 237 18.25 4.63 6.39
N GLY A 238 18.21 5.80 7.04
CA GLY A 238 18.13 7.11 6.39
C GLY A 238 16.99 7.24 5.37
N ASP A 239 17.31 7.80 4.21
CA ASP A 239 16.47 7.75 3.03
C ASP A 239 17.18 7.01 1.89
N PHE A 240 16.39 6.39 1.02
CA PHE A 240 16.92 5.62 -0.09
C PHE A 240 15.95 5.57 -1.26
N TYR A 241 16.50 5.40 -2.45
CA TYR A 241 15.74 5.10 -3.66
C TYR A 241 15.78 3.61 -3.93
N LEU A 242 14.64 3.04 -4.27
CA LEU A 242 14.54 1.62 -4.65
C LEU A 242 13.83 1.49 -6.00
N SER A 243 14.45 0.75 -6.91
CA SER A 243 13.88 0.35 -8.20
C SER A 243 13.62 -1.16 -8.23
N PRO A 244 12.50 -1.63 -7.65
CA PRO A 244 12.28 -3.06 -7.42
C PRO A 244 11.87 -3.81 -8.68
N HIS A 245 11.42 -3.14 -9.73
CA HIS A 245 10.84 -3.74 -10.93
C HIS A 245 11.65 -3.44 -12.20
N PHE A 246 11.53 -4.31 -13.15
CA PHE A 246 12.09 -4.10 -14.48
C PHE A 246 11.12 -3.29 -15.35
N ALA A 247 11.59 -2.18 -15.93
CA ALA A 247 10.81 -1.41 -16.87
C ALA A 247 10.80 -2.06 -18.25
N LEU A 248 9.65 -2.47 -18.75
CA LEU A 248 9.49 -3.03 -20.09
C LEU A 248 9.86 -1.98 -21.16
N LYS A 249 9.50 -0.72 -20.94
CA LYS A 249 9.78 0.39 -21.85
C LYS A 249 10.32 1.60 -21.07
N GLY A 250 11.39 2.22 -21.59
CA GLY A 250 12.03 3.37 -20.93
C GLY A 250 12.84 2.99 -19.70
N THR A 251 13.22 3.98 -18.90
CA THR A 251 13.95 3.82 -17.63
C THR A 251 12.98 3.64 -16.47
N PRO A 252 13.19 2.69 -15.55
CA PRO A 252 12.34 2.51 -14.39
C PRO A 252 12.31 3.78 -13.53
N ARG A 253 11.15 4.06 -12.93
CA ARG A 253 11.00 5.14 -11.97
C ARG A 253 11.19 4.56 -10.58
N PRO A 254 12.24 4.93 -9.84
CA PRO A 254 12.42 4.49 -8.47
C PRO A 254 11.39 5.16 -7.56
N ALA A 255 11.00 4.51 -6.49
CA ALA A 255 10.34 5.16 -5.37
C ALA A 255 11.40 5.66 -4.38
N HIS A 256 11.12 6.78 -3.71
CA HIS A 256 11.98 7.33 -2.66
C HIS A 256 11.34 7.04 -1.31
N TYR A 257 12.12 6.52 -0.39
CA TYR A 257 11.70 6.12 0.95
C TYR A 257 12.44 6.94 1.99
N HIS A 258 11.72 7.47 2.97
CA HIS A 258 12.29 8.21 4.09
C HIS A 258 11.92 7.49 5.38
N VAL A 259 12.90 6.94 6.08
CA VAL A 259 12.71 6.26 7.38
C VAL A 259 12.67 7.31 8.47
N ILE A 260 11.47 7.69 8.91
CA ILE A 260 11.26 8.79 9.86
C ILE A 260 11.38 8.29 11.31
N VAL A 261 10.90 7.09 11.58
CA VAL A 261 10.99 6.44 12.90
C VAL A 261 11.47 5.02 12.71
N ASP A 262 12.46 4.61 13.49
CA ASP A 262 12.94 3.23 13.57
C ASP A 262 13.22 2.87 15.04
N GLU A 263 12.25 2.29 15.72
CA GLU A 263 12.39 1.81 17.09
C GLU A 263 12.96 0.38 17.14
N ALA A 264 13.00 -0.29 15.99
CA ALA A 264 13.54 -1.63 15.87
C ALA A 264 15.07 -1.64 15.72
N ASN A 265 15.68 -0.48 15.48
CA ASN A 265 17.11 -0.28 15.23
C ASN A 265 17.63 -1.23 14.13
N LEU A 266 16.93 -1.27 13.01
CA LEU A 266 17.28 -2.12 11.88
C LEU A 266 18.49 -1.56 11.13
N THR A 267 19.26 -2.44 10.53
CA THR A 267 20.28 -2.01 9.57
C THR A 267 19.64 -1.48 8.29
N ALA A 268 20.34 -0.64 7.55
CA ALA A 268 19.90 -0.15 6.24
C ALA A 268 19.53 -1.32 5.32
N ASP A 269 20.38 -2.34 5.22
CA ASP A 269 20.15 -3.52 4.39
C ASP A 269 18.86 -4.27 4.79
N GLN A 270 18.58 -4.41 6.10
CA GLN A 270 17.36 -5.05 6.56
C GLN A 270 16.09 -4.31 6.12
N VAL A 271 16.12 -2.96 6.15
CA VAL A 271 14.99 -2.15 5.71
C VAL A 271 14.87 -2.19 4.18
N HIS A 272 15.98 -2.12 3.45
CA HIS A 272 16.01 -2.18 1.99
C HIS A 272 15.49 -3.53 1.49
N ASP A 273 16.03 -4.63 2.00
CA ASP A 273 15.63 -5.98 1.62
C ASP A 273 14.16 -6.24 1.94
N PHE A 274 13.72 -5.86 3.14
CA PHE A 274 12.32 -6.04 3.51
C PHE A 274 11.37 -5.22 2.64
N THR A 275 11.72 -3.96 2.34
CA THR A 275 10.95 -3.11 1.44
C THR A 275 10.90 -3.68 0.02
N PHE A 276 12.02 -4.22 -0.45
CA PHE A 276 12.11 -4.91 -1.75
C PHE A 276 11.21 -6.16 -1.78
N GLU A 277 11.27 -7.00 -0.76
CA GLU A 277 10.42 -8.19 -0.65
C GLU A 277 8.93 -7.87 -0.61
N LEU A 278 8.52 -6.76 0.01
CA LEU A 278 7.14 -6.29 0.00
C LEU A 278 6.64 -5.91 -1.41
N CYS A 279 7.54 -5.58 -2.33
CA CYS A 279 7.17 -5.35 -3.73
C CYS A 279 6.87 -6.65 -4.49
N HIS A 280 7.27 -7.81 -3.96
CA HIS A 280 7.04 -9.13 -4.55
C HIS A 280 5.74 -9.79 -4.09
N VAL A 281 5.15 -9.36 -2.97
CA VAL A 281 3.95 -9.96 -2.39
C VAL A 281 2.64 -9.31 -2.86
N TYR A 282 2.67 -8.57 -3.97
CA TYR A 282 1.48 -8.02 -4.59
C TYR A 282 0.70 -9.11 -5.33
N GLN A 283 -0.37 -9.56 -4.72
CA GLN A 283 -1.10 -10.79 -5.09
C GLN A 283 -1.91 -10.69 -6.41
N ARG A 284 -2.12 -9.47 -6.95
CA ARG A 284 -2.92 -9.29 -8.19
C ARG A 284 -2.13 -9.44 -9.48
N ALA A 285 -0.83 -9.56 -9.39
CA ALA A 285 0.07 -9.72 -10.52
C ALA A 285 1.19 -10.70 -10.19
N THR A 286 1.69 -11.38 -11.21
CA THR A 286 2.85 -12.27 -11.10
C THR A 286 4.18 -11.54 -11.25
N LYS A 287 4.13 -10.21 -11.48
CA LYS A 287 5.32 -9.36 -11.64
C LYS A 287 5.48 -8.47 -10.43
N VAL A 288 6.73 -8.16 -10.12
CA VAL A 288 7.09 -7.22 -9.06
C VAL A 288 6.55 -5.83 -9.36
N VAL A 289 6.02 -5.18 -8.34
CA VAL A 289 5.46 -3.84 -8.44
C VAL A 289 6.46 -2.77 -8.00
N SER A 290 6.21 -1.52 -8.35
CA SER A 290 7.14 -0.40 -8.15
C SER A 290 7.21 0.14 -6.72
N CYS A 291 6.31 -0.28 -5.84
CA CYS A 291 6.29 0.10 -4.43
C CYS A 291 5.70 -1.04 -3.59
N PRO A 292 5.85 -1.03 -2.26
CA PRO A 292 5.37 -2.09 -1.37
C PRO A 292 3.89 -2.40 -1.58
N ALA A 293 3.54 -3.68 -1.56
CA ALA A 293 2.16 -4.14 -1.79
C ALA A 293 1.12 -3.44 -0.92
N PRO A 294 1.30 -3.20 0.39
CA PRO A 294 0.30 -2.53 1.22
C PRO A 294 0.02 -1.09 0.76
N VAL A 295 1.02 -0.37 0.27
CA VAL A 295 0.86 0.97 -0.31
C VAL A 295 0.01 0.91 -1.59
N TYR A 296 0.28 -0.09 -2.43
CA TYR A 296 -0.49 -0.29 -3.65
C TYR A 296 -1.95 -0.63 -3.38
N TYR A 297 -2.21 -1.49 -2.39
CA TYR A 297 -3.57 -1.84 -1.98
C TYR A 297 -4.29 -0.66 -1.34
N ALA A 298 -3.64 0.10 -0.47
CA ALA A 298 -4.21 1.31 0.11
C ALA A 298 -4.59 2.32 -0.99
N HIS A 299 -3.72 2.52 -1.99
CA HIS A 299 -4.00 3.39 -3.13
C HIS A 299 -5.25 2.94 -3.92
N LEU A 300 -5.38 1.65 -4.21
CA LEU A 300 -6.54 1.12 -4.93
C LEU A 300 -7.82 1.25 -4.10
N ALA A 301 -7.75 0.99 -2.79
CA ALA A 301 -8.89 1.12 -1.89
C ALA A 301 -9.34 2.58 -1.76
N ALA A 302 -8.40 3.51 -1.59
CA ALA A 302 -8.67 4.95 -1.54
C ALA A 302 -9.30 5.47 -2.85
N PHE A 303 -8.80 5.00 -3.99
CA PHE A 303 -9.37 5.34 -5.29
C PHE A 303 -10.78 4.78 -5.45
N GLN A 304 -11.01 3.52 -5.08
CA GLN A 304 -12.33 2.88 -5.17
C GLN A 304 -13.35 3.55 -4.24
N ALA A 305 -12.92 4.06 -3.08
CA ALA A 305 -13.78 4.76 -2.13
C ALA A 305 -14.49 5.97 -2.74
N GLN A 306 -13.84 6.66 -3.68
CA GLN A 306 -14.43 7.79 -4.39
C GLN A 306 -15.70 7.37 -5.17
N TYR A 307 -15.73 6.17 -5.74
CA TYR A 307 -16.89 5.66 -6.47
C TYR A 307 -17.97 5.07 -5.55
N ASN A 308 -17.62 4.75 -4.31
CA ASN A 308 -18.55 4.24 -3.31
C ASN A 308 -19.15 5.35 -2.44
N SER A 309 -18.91 6.62 -2.79
CA SER A 309 -19.50 7.76 -2.09
C SER A 309 -20.93 8.03 -2.54
N THR A 310 -21.75 8.61 -1.67
CA THR A 310 -23.16 8.93 -1.96
C THR A 310 -23.31 9.93 -3.10
N ASN A 311 -22.37 10.85 -3.28
CA ASN A 311 -22.43 11.87 -4.34
C ASN A 311 -22.37 11.26 -5.76
N TRP A 312 -21.70 10.13 -5.93
CA TRP A 312 -21.65 9.45 -7.22
C TRP A 312 -23.03 8.89 -7.63
N ARG A 313 -23.84 8.42 -6.68
CA ARG A 313 -25.20 7.91 -6.98
C ARG A 313 -26.15 8.99 -7.41
N ASP A 314 -26.04 10.18 -6.84
CA ASP A 314 -26.88 11.32 -7.22
C ASP A 314 -26.57 11.77 -8.65
N GLU A 315 -25.30 11.79 -9.04
CA GLU A 315 -24.88 12.09 -10.41
C GLU A 315 -25.34 11.02 -11.42
N SER A 316 -25.30 9.72 -11.03
CA SER A 316 -25.78 8.64 -11.89
C SER A 316 -27.30 8.62 -12.04
N ALA A 317 -28.04 8.95 -11.01
CA ALA A 317 -29.49 9.10 -11.07
C ALA A 317 -29.91 10.28 -11.97
N ALA A 318 -29.15 11.38 -11.96
CA ALA A 318 -29.36 12.50 -12.87
C ALA A 318 -29.13 12.12 -14.35
N TRP A 319 -28.17 11.24 -14.63
CA TRP A 319 -27.92 10.69 -15.96
C TRP A 319 -29.07 9.80 -16.46
N GLU A 320 -29.61 8.92 -15.63
CA GLU A 320 -30.71 8.01 -15.99
C GLU A 320 -32.03 8.75 -16.23
N THR A 321 -32.25 9.89 -15.57
CA THR A 321 -33.48 10.70 -15.72
C THR A 321 -33.41 11.73 -16.85
N GLY A 322 -32.24 11.91 -17.48
CA GLY A 322 -32.09 12.86 -18.61
C GLY A 322 -32.31 14.33 -18.23
N SER A 323 -32.42 14.65 -16.96
CA SER A 323 -32.61 16.01 -16.49
C SER A 323 -31.25 16.62 -16.13
N ALA A 324 -30.74 17.50 -16.98
CA ALA A 324 -29.66 18.39 -16.62
C ALA A 324 -30.13 19.25 -15.43
N ALA A 325 -29.69 18.93 -14.23
CA ALA A 325 -29.91 19.74 -13.05
C ALA A 325 -29.15 21.06 -13.20
N SER A 326 -29.83 22.07 -13.69
CA SER A 326 -29.40 23.46 -13.61
C SER A 326 -29.60 23.94 -12.18
N GLY A 327 -28.52 24.33 -11.53
CA GLY A 327 -28.53 25.32 -10.45
C GLY A 327 -28.61 24.80 -9.04
N GLY A 328 -27.50 24.83 -8.36
CA GLY A 328 -27.25 25.42 -7.07
C GLY A 328 -28.19 25.11 -5.92
N SER A 329 -27.82 24.16 -5.09
CA SER A 329 -28.00 24.33 -3.65
C SER A 329 -26.70 23.92 -2.95
N SER A 330 -26.00 24.92 -2.40
CA SER A 330 -24.82 24.76 -1.57
C SER A 330 -25.22 24.30 -0.17
N GLY A 331 -25.75 23.08 -0.08
CA GLY A 331 -25.83 22.37 1.17
C GLY A 331 -24.67 21.41 1.21
N SER A 332 -23.68 21.60 2.07
CA SER A 332 -22.63 20.64 2.33
C SER A 332 -23.22 19.41 3.02
N SER A 333 -23.85 18.53 2.26
CA SER A 333 -24.14 17.20 2.77
C SER A 333 -22.80 16.46 2.90
N ALA A 334 -22.44 16.10 4.11
CA ALA A 334 -21.25 15.28 4.35
C ALA A 334 -21.29 14.05 3.46
N THR A 335 -20.23 13.84 2.69
CA THR A 335 -20.09 12.64 1.87
C THR A 335 -20.07 11.42 2.79
N VAL A 336 -21.05 10.54 2.67
CA VAL A 336 -21.12 9.33 3.46
C VAL A 336 -20.68 8.16 2.61
N LEU A 337 -19.60 7.48 3.04
CA LEU A 337 -19.21 6.21 2.44
C LEU A 337 -20.28 5.15 2.75
N LEU A 338 -20.68 4.42 1.71
CA LEU A 338 -21.59 3.30 1.90
C LEU A 338 -20.92 2.25 2.78
N PRO A 339 -21.66 1.71 3.78
CA PRO A 339 -21.13 0.67 4.63
C PRO A 339 -20.75 -0.56 3.83
N MET A 340 -19.63 -1.15 4.18
CA MET A 340 -19.18 -2.40 3.59
C MET A 340 -20.08 -3.55 4.07
N HIS A 341 -20.43 -4.46 3.14
CA HIS A 341 -21.15 -5.67 3.53
C HIS A 341 -20.26 -6.55 4.42
N LYS A 342 -20.83 -7.10 5.50
CA LYS A 342 -20.11 -7.92 6.50
C LYS A 342 -19.29 -9.08 5.91
N ASP A 343 -19.71 -9.64 4.78
CA ASP A 343 -19.03 -10.76 4.12
C ASP A 343 -17.69 -10.35 3.49
N HIS A 344 -17.43 -9.04 3.37
CA HIS A 344 -16.19 -8.48 2.85
C HIS A 344 -15.22 -8.05 3.95
N ASP A 345 -15.64 -8.13 5.22
CA ASP A 345 -14.78 -7.77 6.34
C ASP A 345 -13.52 -8.64 6.39
N GLY A 346 -12.38 -8.01 6.59
CA GLY A 346 -11.07 -8.69 6.57
C GLY A 346 -10.67 -9.28 5.22
N LYS A 347 -11.18 -8.77 4.09
CA LYS A 347 -10.84 -9.19 2.73
C LYS A 347 -10.42 -8.02 1.86
N LEU A 348 -9.66 -8.28 0.80
CA LEU A 348 -9.27 -7.31 -0.23
C LEU A 348 -10.38 -7.09 -1.27
N TRP A 349 -11.61 -6.83 -0.86
CA TRP A 349 -12.72 -6.70 -1.82
C TRP A 349 -12.68 -5.41 -2.63
N GLN A 350 -12.08 -4.34 -2.10
CA GLN A 350 -11.93 -3.04 -2.76
C GLN A 350 -10.82 -3.04 -3.83
N VAL A 351 -10.09 -4.12 -3.94
CA VAL A 351 -8.85 -4.17 -4.72
C VAL A 351 -8.99 -5.07 -5.94
#